data_7d20ff0a6193c7c1e286f4421e391329
#
_entry.id   7d20ff0a6193c7c1e286f4421e391329
#
_cell.length_a   1.000
_cell.length_b   1.000
_cell.length_c   1.000
_cell.angle_alpha   90.00
_cell.angle_beta   90.00
_cell.angle_gamma   90.00
#
_symmetry.space_group_name_H-M   'P 1'
#
loop_
_entity.id
_entity.type
_entity.pdbx_description
1 polymer ?
#
loop_
_entity_poly.entity_id
_entity_poly.type
_entity_poly.pdbx_seq_one_letter_code
_entity_poly.pdbx_strand_id
1 'polypeptide(L)'
;MKLAIMTQPTFFVEEDKILTSLFEVGLDNLHLYKPDSEPMYSERLLTLLPDEYYSKITVHDNFYLKEEYKLHGIHIDNETTPPPSGYKGHISRTCTHLDLLKATKKNADYVLLKYIFDSQTEPDQKATFTMDELKEASRKGLIDKHVYALGGMNLDNVRMAKDLGFGGVVISGDLWNRFNIHQELEYQALIDHFVKLRKAVG
;
A
#
# COMPACT_ATOMS: atom_id res chain seq x y z
N MET A 1 -4.92 6.45 12.10
CA MET A 1 -4.98 6.14 10.67
C MET A 1 -4.02 4.99 10.38
N LYS A 2 -4.33 4.09 9.44
CA LYS A 2 -3.46 2.95 9.09
C LYS A 2 -2.28 3.40 8.24
N LEU A 3 -1.12 2.76 8.44
CA LEU A 3 0.07 2.95 7.63
C LEU A 3 0.39 1.66 6.89
N ALA A 4 0.27 1.69 5.57
CA ALA A 4 0.64 0.60 4.68
C ALA A 4 1.88 0.97 3.85
N ILE A 5 2.63 -0.03 3.47
CA ILE A 5 3.77 0.10 2.54
C ILE A 5 3.47 -0.73 1.30
N MET A 6 3.76 -0.19 0.13
CA MET A 6 3.83 -0.94 -1.11
C MET A 6 5.29 -1.28 -1.40
N THR A 7 5.59 -2.53 -1.70
CA THR A 7 6.95 -2.96 -2.03
C THR A 7 7.46 -2.26 -3.30
N GLN A 8 8.76 -2.28 -3.50
CA GLN A 8 9.33 -2.00 -4.83
C GLN A 8 8.85 -3.07 -5.83
N PRO A 9 8.70 -2.73 -7.11
CA PRO A 9 8.27 -3.69 -8.13
C PRO A 9 9.29 -4.81 -8.38
N THR A 10 10.58 -4.57 -8.09
CA THR A 10 11.66 -5.54 -8.24
C THR A 10 12.10 -6.11 -6.90
N PHE A 11 12.58 -7.36 -6.90
CA PHE A 11 13.21 -7.97 -5.73
C PHE A 11 14.64 -7.47 -5.57
N PHE A 12 15.12 -7.39 -4.34
CA PHE A 12 16.49 -7.03 -4.03
C PHE A 12 17.01 -7.80 -2.80
N VAL A 13 18.32 -7.83 -2.64
CA VAL A 13 18.97 -8.53 -1.52
C VAL A 13 18.58 -7.85 -0.20
N GLU A 14 18.30 -8.66 0.82
CA GLU A 14 17.88 -8.23 2.17
C GLU A 14 16.49 -7.56 2.25
N GLU A 15 15.68 -7.64 1.21
CA GLU A 15 14.31 -7.14 1.26
C GLU A 15 13.51 -7.75 2.42
N ASP A 16 13.68 -9.06 2.66
CA ASP A 16 13.06 -9.78 3.76
C ASP A 16 13.43 -9.20 5.13
N LYS A 17 14.68 -8.83 5.34
CA LYS A 17 15.14 -8.22 6.60
C LYS A 17 14.55 -6.84 6.81
N ILE A 18 14.50 -6.02 5.76
CA ILE A 18 13.90 -4.68 5.82
C ILE A 18 12.40 -4.80 6.12
N LEU A 19 11.68 -5.66 5.41
CA LEU A 19 10.25 -5.87 5.62
C LEU A 19 9.96 -6.39 7.04
N THR A 20 10.77 -7.33 7.55
CA THR A 20 10.66 -7.81 8.93
C THR A 20 10.82 -6.66 9.92
N SER A 21 11.86 -5.83 9.77
CA SER A 21 12.08 -4.69 10.66
C SER A 21 10.94 -3.65 10.57
N LEU A 22 10.35 -3.43 9.40
CA LEU A 22 9.17 -2.56 9.26
C LEU A 22 7.97 -3.11 10.05
N PHE A 23 7.74 -4.42 10.02
CA PHE A 23 6.69 -5.05 10.83
C PHE A 23 6.97 -4.92 12.34
N GLU A 24 8.20 -5.12 12.77
CA GLU A 24 8.63 -4.97 14.17
C GLU A 24 8.38 -3.55 14.71
N VAL A 25 8.56 -2.53 13.88
CA VAL A 25 8.30 -1.13 14.25
C VAL A 25 6.88 -0.66 13.94
N GLY A 26 5.95 -1.59 13.65
CA GLY A 26 4.52 -1.34 13.64
C GLY A 26 3.89 -1.09 12.27
N LEU A 27 4.39 -1.72 11.20
CA LEU A 27 3.72 -1.74 9.91
C LEU A 27 2.35 -2.42 10.03
N ASP A 28 1.28 -1.72 9.62
CA ASP A 28 -0.09 -2.23 9.69
C ASP A 28 -0.40 -3.22 8.57
N ASN A 29 0.03 -2.92 7.34
CA ASN A 29 -0.21 -3.76 6.16
C ASN A 29 0.90 -3.57 5.13
N LEU A 30 1.30 -4.66 4.51
CA LEU A 30 2.23 -4.68 3.38
C LEU A 30 1.47 -5.05 2.11
N HIS A 31 1.53 -4.21 1.11
CA HIS A 31 1.11 -4.53 -0.25
C HIS A 31 2.30 -5.12 -1.01
N LEU A 32 2.25 -6.43 -1.21
CA LEU A 32 3.26 -7.15 -1.99
C LEU A 32 2.93 -6.98 -3.48
N TYR A 33 3.61 -6.03 -4.10
CA TYR A 33 3.46 -5.65 -5.50
C TYR A 33 4.75 -6.00 -6.26
N LYS A 34 4.70 -7.06 -7.07
CA LYS A 34 5.84 -7.59 -7.82
C LYS A 34 5.40 -7.94 -9.25
N PRO A 35 5.01 -6.91 -10.04
CA PRO A 35 4.52 -7.12 -11.40
C PRO A 35 5.61 -7.78 -12.26
N ASP A 36 5.17 -8.57 -13.23
CA ASP A 36 6.02 -9.20 -14.25
C ASP A 36 7.11 -10.13 -13.69
N SER A 37 7.00 -10.54 -12.41
CA SER A 37 7.96 -11.47 -11.80
C SER A 37 7.42 -12.90 -11.74
N GLU A 38 8.34 -13.87 -11.84
CA GLU A 38 7.98 -15.28 -11.66
C GLU A 38 7.46 -15.53 -10.24
N PRO A 39 6.38 -16.32 -10.07
CA PRO A 39 5.75 -16.58 -8.78
C PRO A 39 6.71 -17.08 -7.70
N MET A 40 7.69 -17.90 -8.09
CA MET A 40 8.69 -18.48 -7.19
C MET A 40 9.47 -17.44 -6.39
N TYR A 41 9.66 -16.23 -6.92
CA TYR A 41 10.37 -15.18 -6.18
C TYR A 41 9.51 -14.61 -5.05
N SER A 42 8.21 -14.45 -5.26
CA SER A 42 7.28 -14.05 -4.21
C SER A 42 7.15 -15.15 -3.14
N GLU A 43 7.06 -16.41 -3.54
CA GLU A 43 7.09 -17.55 -2.61
C GLU A 43 8.36 -17.56 -1.75
N ARG A 44 9.52 -17.38 -2.39
CA ARG A 44 10.79 -17.31 -1.67
C ARG A 44 10.83 -16.15 -0.68
N LEU A 45 10.39 -14.95 -1.09
CA LEU A 45 10.33 -13.80 -0.18
C LEU A 45 9.43 -14.10 1.02
N LEU A 46 8.24 -14.66 0.79
CA LEU A 46 7.31 -15.02 1.86
C LEU A 46 7.94 -16.05 2.83
N THR A 47 8.64 -17.06 2.32
CA THR A 47 9.31 -18.05 3.19
C THR A 47 10.43 -17.48 4.05
N LEU A 48 10.99 -16.33 3.68
CA LEU A 48 12.02 -15.63 4.46
C LEU A 48 11.42 -14.70 5.54
N LEU A 49 10.13 -14.36 5.42
CA LEU A 49 9.44 -13.54 6.41
C LEU A 49 8.89 -14.39 7.54
N PRO A 50 8.90 -13.91 8.80
CA PRO A 50 8.20 -14.58 9.90
C PRO A 50 6.69 -14.73 9.61
N ASP A 51 6.15 -15.92 9.85
CA ASP A 51 4.75 -16.27 9.55
C ASP A 51 3.73 -15.47 10.36
N GLU A 52 4.12 -14.95 11.52
CA GLU A 52 3.29 -14.05 12.34
C GLU A 52 2.88 -12.76 11.61
N TYR A 53 3.60 -12.37 10.55
CA TYR A 53 3.28 -11.18 9.75
C TYR A 53 2.43 -11.49 8.51
N TYR A 54 2.19 -12.75 8.17
CA TYR A 54 1.43 -13.12 6.98
C TYR A 54 0.02 -12.53 6.95
N SER A 55 -0.64 -12.46 8.11
CA SER A 55 -1.96 -11.82 8.25
C SER A 55 -1.97 -10.30 8.01
N LYS A 56 -0.81 -9.70 7.77
CA LYS A 56 -0.64 -8.29 7.43
C LYS A 56 -0.19 -8.06 5.98
N ILE A 57 -0.15 -9.10 5.15
CA ILE A 57 0.33 -9.02 3.75
C ILE A 57 -0.82 -9.17 2.79
N THR A 58 -0.96 -8.22 1.86
CA THR A 58 -1.91 -8.22 0.76
C THR A 58 -1.16 -8.40 -0.55
N VAL A 59 -1.52 -9.38 -1.37
CA VAL A 59 -0.86 -9.65 -2.65
C VAL A 59 -1.59 -9.00 -3.81
N HIS A 60 -0.83 -8.43 -4.75
CA HIS A 60 -1.33 -7.83 -5.99
C HIS A 60 -1.34 -8.83 -7.16
N ASP A 61 -0.46 -9.81 -7.11
CA ASP A 61 -0.25 -10.82 -8.13
C ASP A 61 -0.26 -12.21 -7.51
N ASN A 62 -0.42 -13.25 -8.34
CA ASN A 62 -0.37 -14.63 -7.87
C ASN A 62 -1.30 -14.91 -6.68
N PHE A 63 -2.58 -14.61 -6.82
CA PHE A 63 -3.59 -14.63 -5.74
C PHE A 63 -3.68 -15.95 -4.96
N TYR A 64 -3.23 -17.08 -5.52
CA TYR A 64 -3.16 -18.36 -4.81
C TYR A 64 -2.25 -18.29 -3.56
N LEU A 65 -1.26 -17.39 -3.54
CA LEU A 65 -0.36 -17.19 -2.40
C LEU A 65 -1.15 -16.80 -1.14
N LYS A 66 -2.27 -16.10 -1.29
CA LYS A 66 -3.14 -15.74 -0.16
C LYS A 66 -3.61 -16.96 0.60
N GLU A 67 -4.05 -18.00 -0.09
CA GLU A 67 -4.53 -19.23 0.56
C GLU A 67 -3.36 -20.08 1.07
N GLU A 68 -2.31 -20.22 0.28
CA GLU A 68 -1.15 -21.05 0.61
C GLU A 68 -0.41 -20.57 1.87
N TYR A 69 -0.20 -19.24 1.97
CA TYR A 69 0.51 -18.63 3.11
C TYR A 69 -0.44 -18.01 4.15
N LYS A 70 -1.76 -18.13 4.00
CA LYS A 70 -2.75 -17.51 4.89
C LYS A 70 -2.56 -16.00 5.04
N LEU A 71 -2.30 -15.33 3.92
CA LEU A 71 -2.09 -13.89 3.88
C LEU A 71 -3.37 -13.13 4.18
N HIS A 72 -3.26 -11.82 4.42
CA HIS A 72 -4.39 -10.94 4.74
C HIS A 72 -5.46 -10.96 3.64
N GLY A 73 -5.07 -10.74 2.40
CA GLY A 73 -6.01 -10.64 1.29
C GLY A 73 -5.35 -10.44 -0.06
N ILE A 74 -6.17 -10.09 -1.03
CA ILE A 74 -5.76 -9.76 -2.39
C ILE A 74 -6.07 -8.31 -2.72
N HIS A 75 -5.30 -7.75 -3.65
CA HIS A 75 -5.57 -6.43 -4.22
C HIS A 75 -5.93 -6.57 -5.71
N ILE A 76 -7.02 -5.93 -6.12
CA ILE A 76 -7.46 -5.85 -7.51
C ILE A 76 -7.22 -4.42 -8.00
N ASP A 77 -6.34 -4.26 -8.97
CA ASP A 77 -5.82 -2.95 -9.40
C ASP A 77 -6.78 -2.19 -10.35
N ASN A 78 -8.08 -2.35 -10.12
CA ASN A 78 -9.13 -1.55 -10.78
C ASN A 78 -10.46 -1.68 -10.05
N GLU A 79 -11.44 -0.89 -10.50
CA GLU A 79 -12.75 -0.78 -9.88
C GLU A 79 -13.70 -1.95 -10.18
N THR A 80 -13.52 -2.66 -11.31
CA THR A 80 -14.57 -3.52 -11.89
C THR A 80 -14.25 -4.99 -12.05
N THR A 81 -12.97 -5.37 -12.16
CA THR A 81 -12.59 -6.79 -12.33
C THR A 81 -13.12 -7.64 -11.17
N PRO A 82 -13.85 -8.74 -11.43
CA PRO A 82 -14.33 -9.61 -10.36
C PRO A 82 -13.16 -10.31 -9.67
N PRO A 83 -13.29 -10.65 -8.38
CA PRO A 83 -12.31 -11.50 -7.70
C PRO A 83 -12.32 -12.91 -8.31
N PRO A 84 -11.29 -13.73 -8.05
CA PRO A 84 -11.29 -15.13 -8.45
C PRO A 84 -12.55 -15.84 -8.00
N SER A 85 -13.05 -16.77 -8.84
CA SER A 85 -14.27 -17.53 -8.54
C SER A 85 -14.17 -18.23 -7.19
N GLY A 86 -15.18 -18.04 -6.35
CA GLY A 86 -15.24 -18.67 -5.01
C GLY A 86 -14.32 -18.02 -3.97
N TYR A 87 -13.63 -16.94 -4.28
CA TYR A 87 -12.76 -16.24 -3.32
C TYR A 87 -13.56 -15.74 -2.10
N LYS A 88 -13.06 -16.08 -0.92
CA LYS A 88 -13.61 -15.65 0.38
C LYS A 88 -12.46 -15.08 1.23
N GLY A 89 -12.29 -13.80 1.25
CA GLY A 89 -11.22 -13.14 2.00
C GLY A 89 -11.24 -11.64 1.81
N HIS A 90 -10.31 -10.96 2.42
CA HIS A 90 -10.20 -9.52 2.27
C HIS A 90 -9.81 -9.13 0.83
N ILE A 91 -10.50 -8.14 0.32
CA ILE A 91 -10.26 -7.56 -1.00
C ILE A 91 -10.00 -6.06 -0.80
N SER A 92 -8.89 -5.59 -1.33
CA SER A 92 -8.69 -4.17 -1.59
C SER A 92 -8.74 -3.89 -3.09
N ARG A 93 -9.10 -2.66 -3.47
CA ARG A 93 -9.17 -2.25 -4.88
C ARG A 93 -8.52 -0.91 -5.10
N THR A 94 -7.98 -0.71 -6.29
CA THR A 94 -7.63 0.63 -6.75
C THR A 94 -8.88 1.34 -7.28
N CYS A 95 -8.97 2.65 -7.00
CA CYS A 95 -9.94 3.56 -7.60
C CYS A 95 -9.23 4.83 -8.07
N THR A 96 -9.52 5.23 -9.31
CA THR A 96 -8.93 6.43 -9.95
C THR A 96 -9.98 7.49 -10.25
N HIS A 97 -11.24 7.24 -9.90
CA HIS A 97 -12.37 8.12 -10.20
C HIS A 97 -13.27 8.32 -8.97
N LEU A 98 -13.48 9.56 -8.56
CA LEU A 98 -14.30 9.87 -7.36
C LEU A 98 -15.77 9.44 -7.49
N ASP A 99 -16.33 9.50 -8.68
CA ASP A 99 -17.71 9.07 -8.97
C ASP A 99 -17.90 7.55 -8.83
N LEU A 100 -16.85 6.77 -9.07
CA LEU A 100 -16.85 5.31 -8.89
C LEU A 100 -16.55 4.88 -7.45
N LEU A 101 -16.00 5.75 -6.61
CA LEU A 101 -15.50 5.40 -5.28
C LEU A 101 -16.57 4.76 -4.39
N LYS A 102 -17.80 5.27 -4.44
CA LYS A 102 -18.91 4.70 -3.66
C LYS A 102 -19.27 3.27 -4.09
N ALA A 103 -19.24 3.00 -5.39
CA ALA A 103 -19.52 1.67 -5.93
C ALA A 103 -18.36 0.71 -5.63
N THR A 104 -17.12 1.17 -5.80
CA THR A 104 -15.90 0.39 -5.52
C THR A 104 -15.84 -0.05 -4.05
N LYS A 105 -16.17 0.85 -3.11
CA LYS A 105 -16.23 0.51 -1.66
C LYS A 105 -17.22 -0.61 -1.31
N LYS A 106 -18.29 -0.79 -2.07
CA LYS A 106 -19.26 -1.89 -1.82
C LYS A 106 -18.68 -3.28 -2.11
N ASN A 107 -17.64 -3.35 -2.91
CA ASN A 107 -17.03 -4.59 -3.40
C ASN A 107 -15.58 -4.74 -2.91
N ALA A 108 -15.21 -4.04 -1.83
CA ALA A 108 -13.89 -4.09 -1.24
C ALA A 108 -13.97 -3.79 0.27
N ASP A 109 -13.03 -4.32 1.03
CA ASP A 109 -12.87 -4.00 2.45
C ASP A 109 -12.24 -2.61 2.62
N TYR A 110 -11.36 -2.22 1.71
CA TYR A 110 -10.87 -0.85 1.58
C TYR A 110 -10.43 -0.57 0.13
N VAL A 111 -10.31 0.71 -0.18
CA VAL A 111 -9.99 1.19 -1.53
C VAL A 111 -8.74 2.07 -1.48
N LEU A 112 -7.81 1.83 -2.39
CA LEU A 112 -6.69 2.73 -2.63
C LEU A 112 -7.12 3.77 -3.66
N LEU A 113 -7.32 5.01 -3.23
CA LEU A 113 -7.60 6.14 -4.12
C LEU A 113 -6.28 6.70 -4.63
N LYS A 114 -6.03 6.64 -5.95
CA LYS A 114 -4.78 7.07 -6.58
C LYS A 114 -5.01 7.87 -7.87
N TYR A 115 -4.14 8.82 -8.22
CA TYR A 115 -2.99 9.34 -7.46
C TYR A 115 -3.40 10.59 -6.71
N ILE A 116 -3.10 10.64 -5.41
CA ILE A 116 -3.40 11.83 -4.58
C ILE A 116 -2.44 12.97 -4.91
N PHE A 117 -1.16 12.66 -5.08
CA PHE A 117 -0.11 13.56 -5.56
C PHE A 117 0.66 12.91 -6.71
N ASP A 118 1.54 13.68 -7.35
CA ASP A 118 2.46 13.17 -8.35
C ASP A 118 3.27 12.00 -7.81
N SER A 119 3.40 10.95 -8.61
CA SER A 119 4.18 9.77 -8.23
C SER A 119 5.66 10.13 -8.05
N GLN A 120 6.28 9.58 -7.01
CA GLN A 120 7.69 9.74 -6.73
C GLN A 120 8.57 8.69 -7.43
N THR A 121 7.94 7.64 -7.97
CA THR A 121 8.61 6.52 -8.64
C THR A 121 8.32 6.45 -10.14
N GLU A 122 7.22 7.02 -10.56
CA GLU A 122 6.74 7.03 -11.95
C GLU A 122 6.53 8.49 -12.38
N PRO A 123 7.53 9.13 -13.02
CA PRO A 123 7.51 10.58 -13.30
C PRO A 123 6.33 11.04 -14.15
N ASP A 124 5.79 10.17 -15.00
CA ASP A 124 4.67 10.46 -15.88
C ASP A 124 3.29 10.35 -15.18
N GLN A 125 3.25 9.79 -13.99
CA GLN A 125 2.03 9.65 -13.20
C GLN A 125 1.81 10.89 -12.34
N LYS A 126 0.89 11.72 -12.79
CA LYS A 126 0.51 12.97 -12.10
C LYS A 126 -0.68 12.76 -11.17
N ALA A 127 -0.87 13.72 -10.26
CA ALA A 127 -2.05 13.75 -9.40
C ALA A 127 -3.33 13.68 -10.25
N THR A 128 -4.23 12.78 -9.89
CA THR A 128 -5.51 12.58 -10.60
C THR A 128 -6.55 13.61 -10.15
N PHE A 129 -6.44 14.09 -8.91
CA PHE A 129 -7.43 14.93 -8.27
C PHE A 129 -6.83 16.28 -7.85
N THR A 130 -7.61 17.32 -7.96
CA THR A 130 -7.30 18.61 -7.33
C THR A 130 -7.59 18.52 -5.82
N MET A 131 -6.97 19.41 -5.04
CA MET A 131 -7.22 19.49 -3.60
C MET A 131 -8.69 19.86 -3.30
N ASP A 132 -9.32 20.66 -4.13
CA ASP A 132 -10.72 21.05 -3.94
C ASP A 132 -11.67 19.88 -4.22
N GLU A 133 -11.39 19.04 -5.20
CA GLU A 133 -12.14 17.79 -5.43
C GLU A 133 -12.02 16.83 -4.24
N LEU A 134 -10.82 16.68 -3.67
CA LEU A 134 -10.61 15.85 -2.50
C LEU A 134 -11.34 16.38 -1.27
N LYS A 135 -11.31 17.68 -1.03
CA LYS A 135 -12.07 18.33 0.06
C LYS A 135 -13.58 18.14 -0.11
N GLU A 136 -14.07 18.28 -1.32
CA GLU A 136 -15.49 18.07 -1.63
C GLU A 136 -15.89 16.60 -1.45
N ALA A 137 -15.05 15.66 -1.90
CA ALA A 137 -15.26 14.22 -1.68
C ALA A 137 -15.27 13.86 -0.19
N SER A 138 -14.38 14.46 0.59
CA SER A 138 -14.35 14.34 2.05
C SER A 138 -15.64 14.86 2.67
N ARG A 139 -16.05 16.08 2.33
CA ARG A 139 -17.27 16.72 2.82
C ARG A 139 -18.55 15.91 2.51
N LYS A 140 -18.57 15.24 1.35
CA LYS A 140 -19.66 14.34 0.94
C LYS A 140 -19.61 12.96 1.61
N GLY A 141 -18.60 12.67 2.42
CA GLY A 141 -18.41 11.37 3.05
C GLY A 141 -18.01 10.25 2.07
N LEU A 142 -17.49 10.61 0.89
CA LEU A 142 -16.95 9.64 -0.06
C LEU A 142 -15.59 9.11 0.44
N ILE A 143 -14.75 10.01 0.97
CA ILE A 143 -13.51 9.67 1.65
C ILE A 143 -13.86 9.37 3.11
N ASP A 144 -13.53 8.17 3.58
CA ASP A 144 -13.79 7.69 4.93
C ASP A 144 -12.74 6.66 5.37
N LYS A 145 -12.97 6.01 6.51
CA LYS A 145 -12.06 4.99 7.08
C LYS A 145 -11.74 3.80 6.17
N HIS A 146 -12.51 3.58 5.11
CA HIS A 146 -12.31 2.51 4.13
C HIS A 146 -11.58 2.99 2.86
N VAL A 147 -11.12 4.24 2.82
CA VAL A 147 -10.37 4.80 1.69
C VAL A 147 -8.97 5.15 2.16
N TYR A 148 -7.97 4.64 1.46
CA TYR A 148 -6.55 4.88 1.73
C TYR A 148 -5.96 5.73 0.61
N ALA A 149 -5.15 6.71 0.98
CA ALA A 149 -4.47 7.59 0.03
C ALA A 149 -3.23 6.91 -0.55
N LEU A 150 -3.13 6.86 -1.88
CA LEU A 150 -1.97 6.34 -2.60
C LEU A 150 -1.51 7.34 -3.67
N GLY A 151 -0.20 7.40 -3.89
CA GLY A 151 0.45 8.27 -4.89
C GLY A 151 1.03 9.53 -4.27
N GLY A 152 2.36 9.64 -4.33
CA GLY A 152 3.11 10.78 -3.82
C GLY A 152 3.01 11.04 -2.32
N MET A 153 2.48 10.06 -1.55
CA MET A 153 2.35 10.20 -0.11
C MET A 153 3.71 10.19 0.58
N ASN A 154 3.90 11.12 1.52
CA ASN A 154 5.14 11.31 2.25
C ASN A 154 4.88 11.93 3.64
N LEU A 155 5.96 12.14 4.41
CA LEU A 155 5.85 12.68 5.77
C LEU A 155 5.21 14.07 5.83
N ASP A 156 5.40 14.91 4.80
CA ASP A 156 4.89 16.29 4.81
C ASP A 156 3.39 16.37 4.52
N ASN A 157 2.84 15.41 3.76
CA ASN A 157 1.45 15.43 3.34
C ASN A 157 0.54 14.38 4.03
N VAL A 158 1.12 13.49 4.83
CA VAL A 158 0.35 12.45 5.54
C VAL A 158 -0.71 13.05 6.47
N ARG A 159 -0.44 14.21 7.06
CA ARG A 159 -1.39 14.91 7.93
C ARG A 159 -2.62 15.40 7.16
N MET A 160 -2.42 15.90 5.95
CA MET A 160 -3.52 16.31 5.08
C MET A 160 -4.47 15.14 4.79
N ALA A 161 -3.95 13.94 4.52
CA ALA A 161 -4.79 12.75 4.33
C ALA A 161 -5.63 12.44 5.59
N LYS A 162 -5.05 12.59 6.77
CA LYS A 162 -5.77 12.45 8.05
C LYS A 162 -6.89 13.48 8.19
N ASP A 163 -6.61 14.74 7.89
CA ASP A 163 -7.58 15.84 7.98
C ASP A 163 -8.73 15.69 6.97
N LEU A 164 -8.48 15.08 5.81
CA LEU A 164 -9.49 14.72 4.83
C LEU A 164 -10.31 13.46 5.18
N GLY A 165 -9.97 12.76 6.25
CA GLY A 165 -10.72 11.59 6.73
C GLY A 165 -10.34 10.26 6.09
N PHE A 166 -9.19 10.17 5.40
CA PHE A 166 -8.68 8.88 4.94
C PHE A 166 -8.44 7.92 6.10
N GLY A 167 -8.81 6.66 5.92
CA GLY A 167 -8.58 5.59 6.90
C GLY A 167 -7.15 5.11 6.96
N GLY A 168 -6.38 5.33 5.90
CA GLY A 168 -4.99 4.96 5.80
C GLY A 168 -4.23 5.71 4.71
N VAL A 169 -2.93 5.52 4.73
CA VAL A 169 -2.01 5.95 3.66
C VAL A 169 -1.13 4.79 3.24
N VAL A 170 -0.80 4.76 1.96
CA VAL A 170 0.16 3.80 1.38
C VAL A 170 1.39 4.57 0.96
N ILE A 171 2.52 4.22 1.54
CA ILE A 171 3.82 4.81 1.23
C ILE A 171 4.60 3.86 0.32
N SER A 172 5.22 4.40 -0.70
CA SER A 172 6.12 3.68 -1.61
C SER A 172 7.39 4.51 -1.84
N GLY A 173 7.41 5.40 -2.81
CA GLY A 173 8.60 6.15 -3.22
C GLY A 173 9.27 6.93 -2.08
N ASP A 174 8.51 7.56 -1.17
CA ASP A 174 9.07 8.29 -0.03
C ASP A 174 9.92 7.41 0.90
N LEU A 175 9.61 6.12 0.97
CA LEU A 175 10.42 5.17 1.73
C LEU A 175 11.57 4.62 0.89
N TRP A 176 11.26 4.04 -0.27
CA TRP A 176 12.23 3.29 -1.06
C TRP A 176 13.27 4.16 -1.76
N ASN A 177 12.95 5.40 -2.13
CA ASN A 177 13.92 6.34 -2.70
C ASN A 177 15.01 6.77 -1.70
N ARG A 178 14.84 6.45 -0.42
CA ARG A 178 15.84 6.64 0.65
C ARG A 178 16.76 5.44 0.81
N PHE A 179 16.50 4.35 0.09
CA PHE A 179 17.27 3.13 0.18
C PHE A 179 18.18 2.97 -1.03
N ASN A 180 19.47 2.82 -0.76
CA ASN A 180 20.45 2.47 -1.77
C ASN A 180 20.97 1.06 -1.48
N ILE A 181 20.62 0.10 -2.32
CA ILE A 181 21.03 -1.31 -2.24
C ILE A 181 22.56 -1.51 -2.11
N HIS A 182 23.36 -0.49 -2.47
CA HIS A 182 24.81 -0.54 -2.43
C HIS A 182 25.43 0.03 -1.14
N GLN A 183 24.61 0.49 -0.18
CA GLN A 183 25.07 1.13 1.07
C GLN A 183 24.31 0.58 2.27
N GLU A 184 24.92 -0.32 3.03
CA GLU A 184 24.33 -0.95 4.23
C GLU A 184 23.87 0.06 5.30
N LEU A 185 24.47 1.23 5.37
CA LEU A 185 24.12 2.27 6.35
C LEU A 185 22.75 2.93 6.11
N GLU A 186 22.18 2.81 4.91
CA GLU A 186 20.89 3.43 4.58
C GLU A 186 19.69 2.62 5.08
N TYR A 187 19.87 1.37 5.41
CA TYR A 187 18.82 0.52 5.96
C TYR A 187 18.26 1.09 7.28
N GLN A 188 19.11 1.48 8.21
CA GLN A 188 18.66 2.07 9.47
C GLN A 188 17.95 3.41 9.24
N ALA A 189 18.44 4.24 8.31
CA ALA A 189 17.81 5.51 7.96
C ALA A 189 16.41 5.32 7.38
N LEU A 190 16.19 4.24 6.61
CA LEU A 190 14.87 3.87 6.09
C LEU A 190 13.91 3.52 7.25
N ILE A 191 14.34 2.69 8.20
CA ILE A 191 13.54 2.31 9.37
C ILE A 191 13.24 3.55 10.24
N ASP A 192 14.21 4.41 10.48
CA ASP A 192 14.02 5.64 11.23
C ASP A 192 13.01 6.58 10.55
N HIS A 193 13.02 6.65 9.22
CA HIS A 193 12.03 7.41 8.47
C HIS A 193 10.64 6.80 8.59
N PHE A 194 10.52 5.48 8.50
CA PHE A 194 9.25 4.79 8.72
C PHE A 194 8.69 5.07 10.12
N VAL A 195 9.53 5.07 11.15
CA VAL A 195 9.11 5.41 12.52
C VAL A 195 8.54 6.84 12.61
N LYS A 196 9.10 7.80 11.84
CA LYS A 196 8.54 9.15 11.75
C LYS A 196 7.17 9.16 11.08
N LEU A 197 7.03 8.44 9.96
CA LEU A 197 5.73 8.24 9.29
C LEU A 197 4.70 7.61 10.25
N ARG A 198 5.10 6.57 10.98
CA ARG A 198 4.24 5.89 11.96
C ARG A 198 3.74 6.82 13.05
N LYS A 199 4.59 7.71 13.55
CA LYS A 199 4.19 8.75 14.51
C LYS A 199 3.26 9.78 13.90
N ALA A 200 3.45 10.14 12.63
CA ALA A 200 2.63 11.15 11.94
C ALA A 200 1.20 10.65 11.65
N VAL A 201 1.01 9.37 11.38
CA VAL A 201 -0.34 8.78 11.22
C VAL A 201 -1.08 8.60 12.55
N GLY A 202 -0.38 8.61 13.65
CA GLY A 202 -0.86 8.69 15.03
C GLY A 202 -1.62 7.62 15.57
#